data_ee0bc28924cb7643970ec90b97abe12c
#
_entry.id   ee0bc28924cb7643970ec90b97abe12c
#
_cell.length_a   1.000
_cell.length_b   1.000
_cell.length_c   1.000
_cell.angle_alpha   90.00
_cell.angle_beta   90.00
_cell.angle_gamma   90.00
#
_symmetry.space_group_name_H-M   'P 1'
#
loop_
_entity.id
_entity.type
_entity.pdbx_description
1 polymer ?
#
loop_
_entity_poly.entity_id
_entity_poly.type
_entity_poly.pdbx_seq_one_letter_code
_entity_poly.pdbx_strand_id
1 'polypeptide(L)'
;NWHMFQVVLKAGSISLDRAEFIRRMRDAGIGIGVHYPAMHLFSIYRRLGWHEGQFPHAERIGRSIVTLPLFPAMRDTDVDRVCDAMAAILSKARRAA
;
A
#
# COMPACT_ATOMS: atom_id res chain seq x y z
N ASN A 1 17.39 11.33 -3.67
CA ASN A 1 16.16 11.96 -4.15
C ASN A 1 14.92 11.15 -3.73
N TRP A 2 14.18 11.68 -2.75
CA TRP A 2 12.97 11.02 -2.26
C TRP A 2 11.82 11.30 -3.23
N HIS A 3 11.43 10.29 -3.98
CA HIS A 3 10.34 10.37 -4.95
C HIS A 3 9.02 9.80 -4.40
N MET A 4 9.10 8.70 -3.69
CA MET A 4 7.94 8.03 -3.09
C MET A 4 8.28 7.48 -1.70
N PHE A 5 7.30 7.47 -0.81
CA PHE A 5 7.40 6.75 0.46
C PHE A 5 6.42 5.57 0.44
N GLN A 6 6.96 4.39 0.28
CA GLN A 6 6.18 3.16 0.13
C GLN A 6 6.27 2.29 1.36
N VAL A 7 5.16 1.69 1.75
CA VAL A 7 5.09 0.69 2.80
C VAL A 7 4.38 -0.56 2.30
N VAL A 8 4.74 -1.70 2.85
CA VAL A 8 4.11 -2.98 2.51
C VAL A 8 3.25 -3.43 3.69
N LEU A 9 1.96 -3.55 3.48
CA LEU A 9 1.05 -4.07 4.48
C LEU A 9 1.35 -5.55 4.73
N LYS A 10 1.57 -5.91 6.00
CA LYS A 10 1.93 -7.30 6.35
C LYS A 10 0.69 -8.19 6.31
N ALA A 11 0.52 -8.88 5.19
CA ALA A 11 -0.55 -9.85 5.03
C ALA A 11 -0.52 -10.91 6.17
N GLY A 12 -1.69 -11.29 6.66
CA GLY A 12 -1.83 -12.24 7.76
C GLY A 12 -1.75 -11.63 9.16
N SER A 13 -1.10 -10.46 9.34
CA SER A 13 -1.04 -9.75 10.63
C SER A 13 -2.20 -8.78 10.84
N ILE A 14 -2.91 -8.45 9.77
CA ILE A 14 -4.06 -7.55 9.79
C ILE A 14 -5.26 -8.23 9.12
N SER A 15 -6.47 -7.87 9.54
CA SER A 15 -7.72 -8.43 9.05
C SER A 15 -8.32 -7.69 7.87
N LEU A 16 -7.69 -6.60 7.43
CA LEU A 16 -8.12 -5.83 6.27
C LEU A 16 -7.18 -6.04 5.09
N ASP A 17 -7.71 -5.96 3.90
CA ASP A 17 -6.94 -5.95 2.66
C ASP A 17 -6.50 -4.52 2.29
N ARG A 18 -5.70 -4.42 1.21
CA ARG A 18 -5.19 -3.14 0.73
C ARG A 18 -6.30 -2.18 0.30
N ALA A 19 -7.34 -2.68 -0.36
CA ALA A 19 -8.44 -1.83 -0.86
C ALA A 19 -9.19 -1.20 0.31
N GLU A 20 -9.47 -1.96 1.34
CA GLU A 20 -10.12 -1.49 2.56
C GLU A 20 -9.22 -0.50 3.34
N PHE A 21 -7.90 -0.77 3.40
CA PHE A 21 -6.95 0.17 3.99
C PHE A 21 -6.97 1.52 3.26
N ILE A 22 -6.90 1.50 1.92
CA ILE A 22 -6.94 2.72 1.09
C ILE A 22 -8.26 3.48 1.31
N ARG A 23 -9.38 2.77 1.37
CA ARG A 23 -10.69 3.36 1.62
C ARG A 23 -10.73 4.08 2.96
N ARG A 24 -10.27 3.44 4.03
CA ARG A 24 -10.25 4.03 5.39
C ARG A 24 -9.31 5.24 5.48
N MET A 25 -8.16 5.20 4.83
CA MET A 25 -7.26 6.35 4.76
C MET A 25 -7.92 7.52 4.03
N ARG A 26 -8.62 7.24 2.93
CA ARG A 26 -9.40 8.26 2.20
C ARG A 26 -10.50 8.86 3.06
N ASP A 27 -11.23 8.04 3.81
CA ASP A 27 -12.27 8.50 4.74
C ASP A 27 -11.68 9.41 5.84
N ALA A 28 -10.40 9.19 6.21
CA ALA A 28 -9.64 10.08 7.09
C ALA A 28 -9.06 11.32 6.38
N GLY A 29 -9.37 11.51 5.09
CA GLY A 29 -8.90 12.63 4.29
C GLY A 29 -7.46 12.51 3.81
N ILE A 30 -6.92 11.28 3.70
CA ILE A 30 -5.55 11.00 3.28
C ILE A 30 -5.54 10.18 1.99
N GLY A 31 -4.99 10.77 0.91
CA GLY A 31 -4.81 10.09 -0.36
C GLY A 31 -3.70 9.06 -0.31
N ILE A 32 -3.97 7.84 -0.76
CA ILE A 32 -3.00 6.74 -0.85
C ILE A 32 -2.87 6.29 -2.29
N GLY A 33 -1.63 6.16 -2.76
CA GLY A 33 -1.32 5.62 -4.08
C GLY A 33 -0.94 4.14 -4.06
N VAL A 34 -0.86 3.56 -5.25
CA VAL A 34 -0.33 2.20 -5.47
C VAL A 34 0.70 2.25 -6.59
N HIS A 35 1.97 2.09 -6.25
CA HIS A 35 3.10 2.11 -7.19
C HIS A 35 4.05 0.93 -6.91
N TYR A 36 3.88 -0.19 -7.59
CA TYR A 36 2.86 -0.55 -8.57
C TYR A 36 2.41 -1.99 -8.34
N PRO A 37 1.31 -2.48 -8.93
CA PRO A 37 1.05 -3.90 -9.03
C PRO A 37 2.21 -4.62 -9.74
N ALA A 38 2.33 -5.93 -9.55
CA ALA A 38 3.38 -6.72 -10.19
C ALA A 38 3.30 -6.59 -11.71
N MET A 39 4.35 -6.04 -12.32
CA MET A 39 4.35 -5.55 -13.71
C MET A 39 4.06 -6.66 -14.73
N HIS A 40 4.59 -7.87 -14.50
CA HIS A 40 4.37 -9.02 -15.39
C HIS A 40 2.89 -9.45 -15.46
N LEU A 41 2.06 -8.99 -14.51
CA LEU A 41 0.62 -9.27 -14.50
C LEU A 41 -0.21 -8.25 -15.28
N PHE A 42 0.39 -7.19 -15.82
CA PHE A 42 -0.32 -6.28 -16.71
C PHE A 42 -0.67 -6.96 -18.03
N SER A 43 -1.80 -6.58 -18.61
CA SER A 43 -2.37 -7.23 -19.79
C SER A 43 -1.39 -7.34 -20.97
N ILE A 44 -0.52 -6.33 -21.16
CA ILE A 44 0.50 -6.34 -22.19
C ILE A 44 1.51 -7.48 -21.99
N TYR A 45 1.98 -7.68 -20.77
CA TYR A 45 2.96 -8.72 -20.45
C TYR A 45 2.32 -10.11 -20.42
N ARG A 46 1.08 -10.22 -19.95
CA ARG A 46 0.32 -11.49 -20.03
C ARG A 46 0.15 -11.97 -21.48
N ARG A 47 -0.06 -11.07 -22.44
CA ARG A 47 -0.10 -11.40 -23.87
C ARG A 47 1.25 -11.89 -24.42
N LEU A 48 2.35 -11.55 -23.77
CA LEU A 48 3.70 -12.02 -24.10
C LEU A 48 4.05 -13.35 -23.38
N GLY A 49 3.10 -13.98 -22.67
CA GLY A 49 3.29 -15.27 -22.02
C GLY A 49 3.66 -15.19 -20.53
N TRP A 50 3.77 -13.98 -19.95
CA TRP A 50 3.99 -13.86 -18.52
C TRP A 50 2.72 -14.18 -17.73
N HIS A 51 2.87 -14.84 -16.59
CA HIS A 51 1.72 -15.30 -15.80
C HIS A 51 1.99 -15.25 -14.29
N GLU A 52 0.94 -15.36 -13.52
CA GLU A 52 0.98 -15.45 -12.07
C GLU A 52 1.79 -16.66 -11.60
N GLY A 53 2.52 -16.50 -10.51
CA GLY A 53 3.39 -17.52 -9.93
C GLY A 53 4.86 -17.45 -10.36
N GLN A 54 5.17 -16.72 -11.46
CA GLN A 54 6.55 -16.62 -11.95
C GLN A 54 7.45 -15.75 -11.06
N PHE A 55 6.89 -14.71 -10.42
CA PHE A 55 7.64 -13.77 -9.59
C PHE A 55 6.94 -13.56 -8.23
N PRO A 56 6.97 -14.57 -7.34
CA PRO A 56 6.17 -14.57 -6.12
C PRO A 56 6.47 -13.39 -5.17
N HIS A 57 7.71 -12.91 -5.13
CA HIS A 57 8.06 -11.74 -4.32
C HIS A 57 7.44 -10.45 -4.88
N ALA A 58 7.55 -10.23 -6.19
CA ALA A 58 6.95 -9.08 -6.86
C ALA A 58 5.41 -9.10 -6.72
N GLU A 59 4.82 -10.27 -6.85
CA GLU A 59 3.37 -10.47 -6.71
C GLU A 59 2.91 -10.18 -5.28
N ARG A 60 3.61 -10.70 -4.27
CA ARG A 60 3.33 -10.45 -2.86
C ARG A 60 3.41 -8.95 -2.54
N ILE A 61 4.50 -8.29 -2.98
CA ILE A 61 4.67 -6.85 -2.77
C ILE A 61 3.59 -6.09 -3.53
N GLY A 62 3.38 -6.39 -4.79
CA GLY A 62 2.39 -5.72 -5.64
C GLY A 62 0.95 -5.81 -5.13
N ARG A 63 0.61 -6.86 -4.36
CA ARG A 63 -0.69 -6.97 -3.70
C ARG A 63 -0.81 -6.16 -2.41
N SER A 64 0.32 -5.82 -1.77
CA SER A 64 0.35 -5.29 -0.40
C SER A 64 0.95 -3.89 -0.30
N ILE A 65 1.58 -3.38 -1.36
CA ILE A 65 2.24 -2.08 -1.36
C ILE A 65 1.24 -0.93 -1.40
N VAL A 66 1.50 0.10 -0.60
CA VAL A 66 0.81 1.38 -0.64
C VAL A 66 1.82 2.51 -0.60
N THR A 67 1.51 3.62 -1.23
CA THR A 67 2.34 4.83 -1.26
C THR A 67 1.69 5.91 -0.44
N LEU A 68 2.40 6.36 0.59
CA LEU A 68 1.96 7.43 1.47
C LEU A 68 2.23 8.81 0.84
N PRO A 69 1.51 9.85 1.27
CA PRO A 69 1.77 11.21 0.82
C PRO A 69 3.23 11.60 1.06
N LEU A 70 3.85 12.17 0.03
CA LEU A 70 5.19 12.75 0.11
C LEU A 70 5.29 13.88 -0.93
N PHE A 71 5.48 15.13 -0.47
CA PHE A 71 5.62 16.31 -1.33
C PHE A 71 6.42 17.40 -0.63
N PRO A 72 7.10 18.30 -1.37
CA PRO A 72 8.06 19.25 -0.80
C PRO A 72 7.48 20.22 0.25
N ALA A 73 6.19 20.57 0.15
CA ALA A 73 5.53 21.48 1.09
C ALA A 73 4.89 20.77 2.29
N MET A 74 5.17 19.47 2.48
CA MET A 74 4.64 18.68 3.59
C MET A 74 5.25 19.14 4.91
N ARG A 75 4.42 19.45 5.90
CA ARG A 75 4.82 19.86 7.25
C ARG A 75 4.86 18.64 8.17
N ASP A 76 5.58 18.77 9.28
CA ASP A 76 5.64 17.69 10.29
C ASP A 76 4.25 17.30 10.79
N THR A 77 3.35 18.27 10.97
CA THR A 77 1.95 18.02 11.34
C THR A 77 1.16 17.21 10.30
N ASP A 78 1.53 17.32 9.03
CA ASP A 78 0.92 16.50 7.97
C ASP A 78 1.43 15.06 8.03
N VAL A 79 2.72 14.88 8.36
CA VAL A 79 3.32 13.55 8.62
C VAL A 79 2.66 12.89 9.83
N ASP A 80 2.54 13.60 10.95
CA ASP A 80 1.89 13.12 12.18
C ASP A 80 0.46 12.67 11.89
N ARG A 81 -0.30 13.46 11.15
CA ARG A 81 -1.67 13.12 10.74
C ARG A 81 -1.75 11.81 9.93
N VAL A 82 -0.80 11.59 9.02
CA VAL A 82 -0.71 10.34 8.24
C VAL A 82 -0.41 9.17 9.16
N CYS A 83 0.58 9.32 10.04
CA CYS A 83 0.99 8.29 11.00
C CYS A 83 -0.14 7.91 11.97
N ASP A 84 -0.83 8.91 12.53
CA ASP A 84 -1.93 8.71 13.47
C ASP A 84 -3.11 7.97 12.80
N ALA A 85 -3.47 8.37 11.60
CA ALA A 85 -4.52 7.69 10.84
C ALA A 85 -4.15 6.23 10.54
N MET A 86 -2.92 5.97 10.10
CA MET A 86 -2.41 4.61 9.89
C MET A 86 -2.45 3.80 11.19
N ALA A 87 -1.94 4.35 12.28
CA ALA A 87 -1.91 3.67 13.58
C ALA A 87 -3.33 3.32 14.05
N ALA A 88 -4.27 4.25 13.94
CA ALA A 88 -5.67 4.03 14.32
C ALA A 88 -6.35 2.94 13.47
N ILE A 89 -6.09 2.90 12.16
CA ILE A 89 -6.67 1.91 11.25
C ILE A 89 -6.05 0.52 11.50
N LEU A 90 -4.72 0.46 11.61
CA LEU A 90 -4.00 -0.81 11.74
C LEU A 90 -4.17 -1.43 13.12
N SER A 91 -4.26 -0.63 14.20
CA SER A 91 -4.51 -1.15 15.56
C SER A 91 -5.84 -1.89 15.66
N LYS A 92 -6.90 -1.33 15.05
CA LYS A 92 -8.23 -1.96 14.99
C LYS A 92 -8.29 -3.19 14.09
N ALA A 93 -7.33 -3.34 13.18
CA ALA A 93 -7.27 -4.43 12.22
C ALA A 93 -6.27 -5.53 12.62
N ARG A 94 -5.55 -5.40 13.74
CA ARG A 94 -4.62 -6.44 14.20
C ARG A 94 -5.38 -7.73 14.50
N ARG A 95 -4.90 -8.83 13.92
CA ARG A 95 -5.34 -10.16 14.34
C ARG A 95 -4.71 -10.49 15.69
N ALA A 96 -5.48 -11.11 16.59
CA ALA A 96 -4.92 -11.71 17.79
C ALA A 96 -3.85 -12.74 17.37
N ALA A 97 -2.74 -12.74 18.09
CA ALA A 97 -1.69 -13.72 17.89
C ALA A 97 -2.18 -15.12 18.27
#